data_91542baa4d626575aafd3b5733d0225d
#
_entry.id   91542baa4d626575aafd3b5733d0225d
#
_cell.length_a   1.000
_cell.length_b   1.000
_cell.length_c   1.000
_cell.angle_alpha   90.00
_cell.angle_beta   90.00
_cell.angle_gamma   90.00
#
_symmetry.space_group_name_H-M   'P 1'
#
loop_
_entity.id
_entity.type
_entity.pdbx_description
1 polymer ?
#
loop_
_entity_poly.entity_id
_entity_poly.type
_entity_poly.pdbx_seq_one_letter_code
_entity_poly.pdbx_strand_id
1 'polypeptide(L)'
;MAKPSSLSIRKPQPLKRDNSKPQAANPSTSIWAGLLVAQAVATLQVRQSNLALHAKMEAVRQAGFLSVPNQFVLPSLKAMTSAFWGGLFFTFSIGAALTLGTMAVAWLLPCAGSGSRFKRSLPIFLWALLLIWINLSGFDLYVDLYFVLIPTVMFLCNRRRIKTDRQWRNMVVHVLPVIFLALMWFTQFDRHLFVDIRDRLLLSNPIGQRINHFYYHYTLYAAEVFKSPSQKLIKTSFIDISPKFSQHQLIEHILSRFDWLPVESGVPVDLIIRQNHQKLELMDAGRVVLTTTIGEMRRKPEIILQQFAQKNDRYNRFRRMTFYGLLYGFPIFLMYQT
;
A
#
# COMPACT_ATOMS: atom_id res chain seq x y z
N MET A 1 -34.60 -78.21 42.61
CA MET A 1 -35.26 -77.01 42.04
C MET A 1 -34.32 -75.85 42.09
N ALA A 2 -33.67 -75.55 40.95
CA ALA A 2 -32.69 -74.42 40.81
C ALA A 2 -33.44 -73.22 40.26
N LYS A 3 -33.28 -72.05 40.93
CA LYS A 3 -33.80 -70.77 40.50
C LYS A 3 -32.97 -70.18 39.32
N PRO A 4 -33.56 -69.68 38.22
CA PRO A 4 -32.83 -69.04 37.17
C PRO A 4 -32.38 -67.63 37.61
N SER A 5 -31.08 -67.35 37.38
CA SER A 5 -30.43 -66.02 37.60
C SER A 5 -30.90 -65.06 36.49
N SER A 6 -31.52 -63.97 36.90
CA SER A 6 -31.95 -62.87 36.02
C SER A 6 -30.71 -62.11 35.47
N LEU A 7 -30.43 -62.21 34.16
CA LEU A 7 -29.46 -61.37 33.46
C LEU A 7 -29.99 -59.93 33.42
N SER A 8 -29.33 -59.04 34.15
CA SER A 8 -29.56 -57.60 34.11
C SER A 8 -28.95 -57.05 32.81
N ILE A 9 -29.78 -56.73 31.83
CA ILE A 9 -29.38 -56.04 30.60
C ILE A 9 -29.09 -54.56 30.98
N ARG A 10 -27.78 -54.20 31.08
CA ARG A 10 -27.37 -52.78 31.22
C ARG A 10 -27.78 -52.02 29.96
N LYS A 11 -28.73 -51.06 30.13
CA LYS A 11 -29.03 -50.07 29.09
C LYS A 11 -27.77 -49.31 28.68
N PRO A 12 -27.47 -49.15 27.37
CA PRO A 12 -26.36 -48.39 26.93
C PRO A 12 -26.51 -46.93 27.38
N GLN A 13 -25.54 -46.42 28.10
CA GLN A 13 -25.50 -45.00 28.47
C GLN A 13 -25.43 -44.16 27.18
N PRO A 14 -26.27 -43.10 27.05
CA PRO A 14 -26.19 -42.19 25.92
C PRO A 14 -24.79 -41.55 25.93
N LEU A 15 -24.04 -41.71 24.85
CA LEU A 15 -22.80 -41.01 24.59
C LEU A 15 -23.02 -39.52 24.86
N LYS A 16 -22.39 -39.01 25.91
CA LYS A 16 -22.34 -37.57 26.18
C LYS A 16 -21.79 -36.92 24.91
N ARG A 17 -22.68 -36.33 24.08
CA ARG A 17 -22.28 -35.42 23.02
C ARG A 17 -21.47 -34.32 23.68
N ASP A 18 -20.20 -34.37 23.44
CA ASP A 18 -19.28 -33.31 23.84
C ASP A 18 -19.70 -32.02 23.15
N ASN A 19 -20.59 -31.27 23.82
CA ASN A 19 -21.02 -29.94 23.41
C ASN A 19 -19.89 -28.95 23.70
N SER A 20 -18.68 -29.22 23.20
CA SER A 20 -17.64 -28.22 23.07
C SER A 20 -18.21 -27.17 22.11
N LYS A 21 -18.83 -26.14 22.69
CA LYS A 21 -19.27 -24.94 21.94
C LYS A 21 -18.08 -24.51 21.11
N PRO A 22 -18.21 -24.40 19.77
CA PRO A 22 -17.11 -23.94 18.96
C PRO A 22 -16.65 -22.61 19.53
N GLN A 23 -15.42 -22.59 20.03
CA GLN A 23 -14.80 -21.45 20.67
C GLN A 23 -14.87 -20.28 19.68
N ALA A 24 -15.65 -19.26 20.02
CA ALA A 24 -15.87 -18.12 19.16
C ALA A 24 -14.51 -17.44 18.92
N ALA A 25 -13.99 -17.57 17.70
CA ALA A 25 -12.74 -16.94 17.33
C ALA A 25 -12.79 -15.43 17.68
N ASN A 26 -11.81 -14.91 18.42
CA ASN A 26 -11.77 -13.51 18.84
C ASN A 26 -11.71 -12.55 17.63
N PRO A 27 -12.41 -11.40 17.61
CA PRO A 27 -12.36 -10.45 16.50
C PRO A 27 -10.93 -10.00 16.21
N SER A 28 -10.09 -9.92 17.22
CA SER A 28 -8.68 -9.60 17.10
C SER A 28 -7.91 -10.59 16.20
N THR A 29 -8.26 -11.89 16.19
CA THR A 29 -7.56 -12.86 15.34
C THR A 29 -7.72 -12.59 13.85
N SER A 30 -8.90 -12.14 13.39
CA SER A 30 -9.12 -11.80 11.98
C SER A 30 -8.38 -10.51 11.58
N ILE A 31 -8.28 -9.54 12.50
CA ILE A 31 -7.53 -8.31 12.28
C ILE A 31 -6.03 -8.63 12.15
N TRP A 32 -5.48 -9.41 13.08
CA TRP A 32 -4.08 -9.82 12.99
C TRP A 32 -3.78 -10.63 11.73
N ALA A 33 -4.69 -11.51 11.30
CA ALA A 33 -4.55 -12.23 10.04
C ALA A 33 -4.50 -11.27 8.84
N GLY A 34 -5.37 -10.26 8.80
CA GLY A 34 -5.35 -9.23 7.76
C GLY A 34 -4.05 -8.41 7.74
N LEU A 35 -3.55 -8.02 8.92
CA LEU A 35 -2.28 -7.29 9.03
C LEU A 35 -1.07 -8.15 8.64
N LEU A 36 -1.06 -9.45 8.97
CA LEU A 36 -0.01 -10.37 8.54
C LEU A 36 0.03 -10.52 7.01
N VAL A 37 -1.14 -10.62 6.38
CA VAL A 37 -1.24 -10.62 4.92
C VAL A 37 -0.74 -9.30 4.33
N ALA A 38 -1.16 -8.16 4.92
CA ALA A 38 -0.69 -6.84 4.51
C ALA A 38 0.83 -6.73 4.62
N GLN A 39 1.43 -7.23 5.72
CA GLN A 39 2.87 -7.23 5.92
C GLN A 39 3.60 -8.10 4.89
N ALA A 40 3.07 -9.27 4.55
CA ALA A 40 3.66 -10.13 3.53
C ALA A 40 3.67 -9.44 2.16
N VAL A 41 2.53 -8.89 1.72
CA VAL A 41 2.42 -8.14 0.46
C VAL A 41 3.34 -6.92 0.46
N ALA A 42 3.33 -6.13 1.55
CA ALA A 42 4.18 -4.95 1.71
C ALA A 42 5.67 -5.30 1.61
N THR A 43 6.09 -6.36 2.28
CA THR A 43 7.49 -6.80 2.26
C THR A 43 7.94 -7.17 0.84
N LEU A 44 7.12 -7.92 0.10
CA LEU A 44 7.43 -8.31 -1.28
C LEU A 44 7.50 -7.10 -2.21
N GLN A 45 6.55 -6.20 -2.08
CA GLN A 45 6.48 -4.97 -2.87
C GLN A 45 7.69 -4.05 -2.61
N VAL A 46 8.01 -3.79 -1.33
CA VAL A 46 9.17 -2.98 -0.94
C VAL A 46 10.46 -3.63 -1.40
N ARG A 47 10.59 -4.96 -1.32
CA ARG A 47 11.76 -5.68 -1.82
C ARG A 47 11.95 -5.46 -3.31
N GLN A 48 10.89 -5.62 -4.11
CA GLN A 48 10.97 -5.40 -5.56
C GLN A 48 11.37 -3.96 -5.89
N SER A 49 10.79 -2.99 -5.20
CA SER A 49 11.13 -1.59 -5.37
C SER A 49 12.58 -1.29 -4.98
N ASN A 50 13.05 -1.84 -3.86
CA ASN A 50 14.43 -1.66 -3.42
C ASN A 50 15.43 -2.26 -4.42
N LEU A 51 15.12 -3.43 -5.01
CA LEU A 51 15.96 -4.03 -6.05
C LEU A 51 15.99 -3.18 -7.32
N ALA A 52 14.85 -2.63 -7.74
CA ALA A 52 14.78 -1.72 -8.88
C ALA A 52 15.55 -0.41 -8.61
N LEU A 53 15.42 0.16 -7.42
CA LEU A 53 16.18 1.33 -7.00
C LEU A 53 17.68 1.04 -6.98
N HIS A 54 18.09 -0.11 -6.45
CA HIS A 54 19.50 -0.54 -6.46
C HIS A 54 20.05 -0.60 -7.89
N ALA A 55 19.31 -1.23 -8.83
CA ALA A 55 19.72 -1.32 -10.23
C ALA A 55 19.88 0.07 -10.88
N LYS A 56 18.95 1.00 -10.59
CA LYS A 56 19.06 2.39 -11.06
C LYS A 56 20.27 3.11 -10.49
N MET A 57 20.53 2.96 -9.19
CA MET A 57 21.69 3.58 -8.54
C MET A 57 23.00 3.07 -9.14
N GLU A 58 23.07 1.78 -9.40
CA GLU A 58 24.25 1.18 -10.04
C GLU A 58 24.46 1.70 -11.46
N ALA A 59 23.38 1.81 -12.26
CA ALA A 59 23.46 2.37 -13.61
C ALA A 59 23.88 3.84 -13.62
N VAL A 60 23.33 4.64 -12.71
CA VAL A 60 23.70 6.05 -12.56
C VAL A 60 25.18 6.19 -12.18
N ARG A 61 25.69 5.30 -11.31
CA ARG A 61 27.11 5.25 -10.95
C ARG A 61 27.99 4.87 -12.14
N GLN A 62 27.57 3.87 -12.92
CA GLN A 62 28.29 3.44 -14.13
C GLN A 62 28.34 4.55 -15.21
N ALA A 63 27.27 5.36 -15.29
CA ALA A 63 27.23 6.54 -16.17
C ALA A 63 28.07 7.72 -15.64
N GLY A 64 28.81 7.55 -14.54
CA GLY A 64 29.73 8.57 -14.01
C GLY A 64 29.08 9.60 -13.08
N PHE A 65 27.80 9.49 -12.76
CA PHE A 65 27.14 10.37 -11.81
C PHE A 65 27.40 9.93 -10.37
N LEU A 66 27.55 10.91 -9.46
CA LEU A 66 27.59 10.64 -8.04
C LEU A 66 26.16 10.29 -7.55
N SER A 67 25.96 9.06 -7.12
CA SER A 67 24.69 8.64 -6.56
C SER A 67 24.62 8.88 -5.05
N VAL A 68 23.53 9.49 -4.60
CA VAL A 68 23.21 9.60 -3.18
C VAL A 68 21.93 8.79 -2.95
N PRO A 69 21.91 7.93 -1.95
CA PRO A 69 22.89 7.65 -0.90
C PRO A 69 24.06 6.80 -1.40
N ASN A 70 25.19 6.97 -0.69
CA ASN A 70 26.45 6.36 -1.07
C ASN A 70 26.45 4.83 -0.84
N GLN A 71 27.60 4.20 -1.09
CA GLN A 71 27.86 2.76 -0.99
C GLN A 71 27.42 2.07 0.34
N PHE A 72 27.18 2.82 1.42
CA PHE A 72 26.69 2.24 2.68
C PHE A 72 25.22 1.80 2.64
N VAL A 73 24.40 2.45 1.81
CA VAL A 73 22.97 2.15 1.70
C VAL A 73 22.70 1.08 0.63
N LEU A 74 23.53 1.01 -0.42
CA LEU A 74 23.37 0.04 -1.50
C LEU A 74 23.22 -1.41 -1.02
N PRO A 75 24.05 -1.94 -0.11
CA PRO A 75 23.90 -3.32 0.39
C PRO A 75 22.60 -3.49 1.18
N SER A 76 22.17 -2.48 1.93
CA SER A 76 20.97 -2.56 2.77
C SER A 76 19.69 -2.67 1.92
N LEU A 77 19.66 -2.09 0.70
CA LEU A 77 18.52 -2.20 -0.20
C LEU A 77 18.26 -3.66 -0.66
N LYS A 78 19.30 -4.49 -0.77
CA LYS A 78 19.14 -5.91 -1.12
C LYS A 78 18.64 -6.76 0.04
N ALA A 79 18.78 -6.29 1.28
CA ALA A 79 18.46 -7.06 2.46
C ALA A 79 16.95 -7.25 2.62
N MET A 80 16.50 -8.49 2.88
CA MET A 80 15.09 -8.81 3.16
C MET A 80 14.61 -8.11 4.44
N THR A 81 15.49 -7.94 5.42
CA THR A 81 15.20 -7.21 6.66
C THR A 81 14.82 -5.76 6.40
N SER A 82 15.50 -5.07 5.49
CA SER A 82 15.16 -3.70 5.09
C SER A 82 13.77 -3.63 4.44
N ALA A 83 13.45 -4.60 3.59
CA ALA A 83 12.12 -4.68 2.97
C ALA A 83 11.02 -4.97 4.00
N PHE A 84 11.30 -5.84 4.98
CA PHE A 84 10.36 -6.16 6.06
C PHE A 84 10.04 -4.92 6.91
N TRP A 85 11.06 -4.23 7.39
CA TRP A 85 10.88 -3.03 8.21
C TRP A 85 10.24 -1.88 7.42
N GLY A 86 10.63 -1.70 6.16
CA GLY A 86 9.98 -0.73 5.27
C GLY A 86 8.51 -1.07 4.98
N GLY A 87 8.17 -2.36 4.94
CA GLY A 87 6.81 -2.85 4.74
C GLY A 87 5.86 -2.50 5.89
N LEU A 88 6.37 -2.32 7.13
CA LEU A 88 5.56 -1.94 8.29
C LEU A 88 4.78 -0.64 8.06
N PHE A 89 5.36 0.32 7.36
CA PHE A 89 4.68 1.57 7.02
C PHE A 89 3.38 1.31 6.24
N PHE A 90 3.42 0.43 5.24
CA PHE A 90 2.23 0.08 4.45
C PHE A 90 1.26 -0.79 5.23
N THR A 91 1.76 -1.65 6.11
CA THR A 91 0.93 -2.49 6.99
C THR A 91 0.09 -1.63 7.94
N PHE A 92 0.71 -0.64 8.59
CA PHE A 92 0.02 0.25 9.53
C PHE A 92 -0.74 1.40 8.85
N SER A 93 -0.59 1.60 7.56
CA SER A 93 -1.39 2.56 6.80
C SER A 93 -2.52 1.86 6.03
N ILE A 94 -2.24 1.43 4.81
CA ILE A 94 -3.26 0.82 3.94
C ILE A 94 -3.75 -0.52 4.50
N GLY A 95 -2.87 -1.33 5.09
CA GLY A 95 -3.23 -2.61 5.70
C GLY A 95 -4.21 -2.42 6.86
N ALA A 96 -3.94 -1.51 7.79
CA ALA A 96 -4.86 -1.18 8.89
C ALA A 96 -6.19 -0.64 8.36
N ALA A 97 -6.17 0.28 7.39
CA ALA A 97 -7.38 0.86 6.81
C ALA A 97 -8.27 -0.21 6.13
N LEU A 98 -7.67 -1.09 5.33
CA LEU A 98 -8.40 -2.17 4.64
C LEU A 98 -8.93 -3.23 5.63
N THR A 99 -8.18 -3.53 6.68
CA THR A 99 -8.60 -4.47 7.74
C THR A 99 -9.81 -3.93 8.49
N LEU A 100 -9.76 -2.67 8.93
CA LEU A 100 -10.87 -2.01 9.59
C LEU A 100 -12.09 -1.86 8.66
N GLY A 101 -11.87 -1.44 7.42
CA GLY A 101 -12.94 -1.33 6.43
C GLY A 101 -13.61 -2.67 6.15
N THR A 102 -12.83 -3.74 6.00
CA THR A 102 -13.37 -5.11 5.82
C THR A 102 -14.15 -5.58 7.04
N MET A 103 -13.68 -5.28 8.24
CA MET A 103 -14.38 -5.62 9.48
C MET A 103 -15.69 -4.84 9.62
N ALA A 104 -15.69 -3.55 9.31
CA ALA A 104 -16.90 -2.74 9.30
C ALA A 104 -17.94 -3.29 8.32
N VAL A 105 -17.53 -3.64 7.10
CA VAL A 105 -18.39 -4.29 6.10
C VAL A 105 -18.93 -5.63 6.62
N ALA A 106 -18.08 -6.48 7.23
CA ALA A 106 -18.49 -7.76 7.79
C ALA A 106 -19.50 -7.60 8.94
N TRP A 107 -19.48 -6.51 9.69
CA TRP A 107 -20.45 -6.18 10.73
C TRP A 107 -21.75 -5.63 10.17
N LEU A 108 -21.69 -4.83 9.11
CA LEU A 108 -22.88 -4.23 8.50
C LEU A 108 -23.70 -5.24 7.68
N LEU A 109 -23.07 -6.27 7.11
CA LEU A 109 -23.75 -7.28 6.30
C LEU A 109 -24.92 -7.98 7.00
N PRO A 110 -24.81 -8.46 8.26
CA PRO A 110 -25.92 -9.06 8.99
C PRO A 110 -27.06 -8.08 9.28
N CYS A 111 -26.72 -6.80 9.51
CA CYS A 111 -27.70 -5.76 9.83
C CYS A 111 -28.61 -5.41 8.63
N ALA A 112 -28.19 -5.74 7.43
CA ALA A 112 -28.99 -5.48 6.21
C ALA A 112 -30.22 -6.38 6.04
N GLY A 113 -30.48 -7.29 6.99
CA GLY A 113 -31.66 -8.19 7.01
C GLY A 113 -31.56 -9.35 6.01
N SER A 114 -32.26 -10.45 6.30
CA SER A 114 -32.16 -11.70 5.53
C SER A 114 -32.96 -11.71 4.21
N GLY A 115 -33.67 -10.64 3.86
CA GLY A 115 -34.71 -10.66 2.84
C GLY A 115 -34.31 -10.37 1.40
N SER A 116 -33.15 -9.81 1.10
CA SER A 116 -32.81 -9.42 -0.27
C SER A 116 -31.39 -9.86 -0.68
N ARG A 117 -31.31 -10.63 -1.77
CA ARG A 117 -30.03 -11.01 -2.41
C ARG A 117 -29.21 -9.76 -2.78
N PHE A 118 -29.88 -8.68 -3.17
CA PHE A 118 -29.25 -7.40 -3.53
C PHE A 118 -28.47 -6.78 -2.36
N LYS A 119 -29.02 -6.82 -1.12
CA LYS A 119 -28.32 -6.26 0.05
C LYS A 119 -27.03 -7.01 0.37
N ARG A 120 -26.93 -8.31 0.06
CA ARG A 120 -25.71 -9.11 0.27
C ARG A 120 -24.66 -8.87 -0.81
N SER A 121 -25.06 -8.55 -2.04
CA SER A 121 -24.12 -8.25 -3.13
C SER A 121 -23.58 -6.83 -3.11
N LEU A 122 -24.27 -5.89 -2.45
CA LEU A 122 -23.88 -4.48 -2.38
C LEU A 122 -22.43 -4.25 -1.89
N PRO A 123 -21.95 -4.86 -0.80
CA PRO A 123 -20.56 -4.67 -0.35
C PRO A 123 -19.54 -5.20 -1.37
N ILE A 124 -19.84 -6.34 -2.01
CA ILE A 124 -18.96 -6.92 -3.05
C ILE A 124 -18.92 -5.97 -4.25
N PHE A 125 -20.06 -5.42 -4.64
CA PHE A 125 -20.15 -4.46 -5.72
C PHE A 125 -19.36 -3.17 -5.41
N LEU A 126 -19.56 -2.60 -4.22
CA LEU A 126 -18.80 -1.41 -3.79
C LEU A 126 -17.28 -1.68 -3.75
N TRP A 127 -16.89 -2.88 -3.32
CA TRP A 127 -15.49 -3.28 -3.31
C TRP A 127 -14.92 -3.43 -4.72
N ALA A 128 -15.68 -3.99 -5.65
CA ALA A 128 -15.31 -4.07 -7.07
C ALA A 128 -15.18 -2.67 -7.69
N LEU A 129 -16.10 -1.77 -7.39
CA LEU A 129 -15.99 -0.36 -7.81
C LEU A 129 -14.73 0.31 -7.27
N LEU A 130 -14.36 0.05 -6.02
CA LEU A 130 -13.14 0.56 -5.41
C LEU A 130 -11.89 0.04 -6.13
N LEU A 131 -11.84 -1.26 -6.46
CA LEU A 131 -10.77 -1.86 -7.26
C LEU A 131 -10.68 -1.23 -8.64
N ILE A 132 -11.80 -1.07 -9.33
CA ILE A 132 -11.84 -0.39 -10.63
C ILE A 132 -11.31 1.04 -10.49
N TRP A 133 -11.80 1.78 -9.50
CA TRP A 133 -11.40 3.17 -9.28
C TRP A 133 -9.90 3.33 -9.02
N ILE A 134 -9.29 2.44 -8.26
CA ILE A 134 -7.84 2.45 -8.00
C ILE A 134 -7.06 2.18 -9.28
N ASN A 135 -7.53 1.25 -10.11
CA ASN A 135 -6.86 0.82 -11.34
C ASN A 135 -7.10 1.75 -12.53
N LEU A 136 -7.95 2.78 -12.43
CA LEU A 136 -8.19 3.73 -13.53
C LEU A 136 -6.94 4.48 -13.99
N SER A 137 -5.91 4.59 -13.14
CA SER A 137 -4.64 5.25 -13.49
C SER A 137 -3.56 4.28 -13.98
N GLY A 138 -3.81 2.97 -13.93
CA GLY A 138 -2.90 1.91 -14.31
C GLY A 138 -3.01 0.70 -13.38
N PHE A 139 -2.80 -0.48 -13.92
CA PHE A 139 -2.83 -1.74 -13.18
C PHE A 139 -1.51 -1.94 -12.40
N ASP A 140 -1.60 -2.35 -11.15
CA ASP A 140 -0.46 -2.78 -10.36
C ASP A 140 -0.83 -3.99 -9.50
N LEU A 141 -0.11 -5.09 -9.70
CA LEU A 141 -0.37 -6.36 -9.05
C LEU A 141 -0.33 -6.26 -7.52
N TYR A 142 0.63 -5.53 -6.96
CA TYR A 142 0.76 -5.44 -5.51
C TYR A 142 -0.35 -4.61 -4.88
N VAL A 143 -0.76 -3.54 -5.55
CA VAL A 143 -1.92 -2.74 -5.12
C VAL A 143 -3.15 -3.63 -5.07
N ASP A 144 -3.40 -4.40 -6.12
CA ASP A 144 -4.57 -5.30 -6.16
C ASP A 144 -4.51 -6.41 -5.12
N LEU A 145 -3.31 -6.95 -4.84
CA LEU A 145 -3.13 -7.95 -3.79
C LEU A 145 -3.58 -7.45 -2.41
N TYR A 146 -3.35 -6.18 -2.04
CA TYR A 146 -3.88 -5.63 -0.79
C TYR A 146 -5.41 -5.70 -0.76
N PHE A 147 -6.06 -5.28 -1.86
CA PHE A 147 -7.52 -5.20 -1.93
C PHE A 147 -8.21 -6.56 -2.09
N VAL A 148 -7.52 -7.57 -2.56
CA VAL A 148 -8.08 -8.93 -2.75
C VAL A 148 -7.75 -9.81 -1.56
N LEU A 149 -6.48 -9.92 -1.16
CA LEU A 149 -6.06 -10.89 -0.16
C LEU A 149 -6.51 -10.53 1.26
N ILE A 150 -6.40 -9.25 1.66
CA ILE A 150 -6.78 -8.84 3.02
C ILE A 150 -8.26 -9.13 3.29
N PRO A 151 -9.23 -8.66 2.48
CA PRO A 151 -10.63 -8.97 2.71
C PRO A 151 -10.93 -10.46 2.63
N THR A 152 -10.34 -11.16 1.66
CA THR A 152 -10.57 -12.61 1.48
C THR A 152 -10.16 -13.38 2.73
N VAL A 153 -8.94 -13.17 3.25
CA VAL A 153 -8.47 -13.85 4.46
C VAL A 153 -9.32 -13.48 5.67
N MET A 154 -9.67 -12.21 5.82
CA MET A 154 -10.52 -11.75 6.91
C MET A 154 -11.93 -12.37 6.86
N PHE A 155 -12.55 -12.44 5.67
CA PHE A 155 -13.86 -13.10 5.52
C PHE A 155 -13.77 -14.59 5.80
N LEU A 156 -12.71 -15.27 5.38
CA LEU A 156 -12.48 -16.69 5.69
C LEU A 156 -12.36 -16.90 7.22
N CYS A 157 -11.60 -16.06 7.91
CA CYS A 157 -11.46 -16.09 9.36
C CYS A 157 -12.78 -15.79 10.10
N ASN A 158 -13.63 -14.91 9.55
CA ASN A 158 -14.90 -14.51 10.13
C ASN A 158 -16.09 -15.39 9.72
N ARG A 159 -15.94 -16.31 8.76
CA ARG A 159 -17.06 -17.11 8.20
C ARG A 159 -17.92 -17.83 9.24
N ARG A 160 -17.37 -18.19 10.40
CA ARG A 160 -18.05 -18.91 11.48
C ARG A 160 -18.90 -18.02 12.40
N ARG A 161 -18.82 -16.68 12.30
CA ARG A 161 -19.44 -15.72 13.24
C ARG A 161 -20.77 -15.13 12.81
N ILE A 162 -21.19 -15.26 11.57
CA ILE A 162 -22.31 -14.49 10.97
C ILE A 162 -23.71 -14.89 11.55
N LYS A 163 -23.79 -15.60 12.65
CA LYS A 163 -25.04 -16.22 13.15
C LYS A 163 -25.69 -15.58 14.38
N THR A 164 -25.34 -14.38 14.84
CA THR A 164 -25.91 -13.86 16.10
C THR A 164 -26.64 -12.53 15.96
N ASP A 165 -27.96 -12.57 16.19
CA ASP A 165 -28.92 -11.43 16.18
C ASP A 165 -28.64 -10.31 17.21
N ARG A 166 -27.72 -10.52 18.15
CA ARG A 166 -27.44 -9.60 19.27
C ARG A 166 -26.34 -8.55 18.96
N GLN A 167 -25.83 -8.55 17.74
CA GLN A 167 -24.60 -7.78 17.41
C GLN A 167 -24.83 -6.27 17.16
N TRP A 168 -26.04 -5.83 16.80
CA TRP A 168 -26.30 -4.42 16.47
C TRP A 168 -26.02 -3.47 17.63
N ARG A 169 -26.52 -3.79 18.83
CA ARG A 169 -26.35 -2.91 20.00
C ARG A 169 -24.89 -2.80 20.44
N ASN A 170 -24.14 -3.89 20.34
CA ASN A 170 -22.70 -3.89 20.63
C ASN A 170 -21.90 -3.16 19.55
N MET A 171 -22.32 -3.22 18.29
CA MET A 171 -21.68 -2.50 17.20
C MET A 171 -21.78 -0.98 17.36
N VAL A 172 -22.96 -0.47 17.71
CA VAL A 172 -23.17 0.98 17.93
C VAL A 172 -22.27 1.50 19.05
N VAL A 173 -22.12 0.74 20.13
CA VAL A 173 -21.26 1.11 21.27
C VAL A 173 -19.78 1.21 20.86
N HIS A 174 -19.31 0.40 19.91
CA HIS A 174 -17.91 0.46 19.43
C HIS A 174 -17.69 1.44 18.27
N VAL A 175 -18.67 1.57 17.36
CA VAL A 175 -18.55 2.43 16.19
C VAL A 175 -18.72 3.90 16.54
N LEU A 176 -19.59 4.23 17.49
CA LEU A 176 -19.87 5.61 17.86
C LEU A 176 -18.66 6.35 18.45
N PRO A 177 -17.86 5.76 19.39
CA PRO A 177 -16.61 6.35 19.82
C PRO A 177 -15.58 6.51 18.68
N VAL A 178 -15.51 5.55 17.76
CA VAL A 178 -14.61 5.61 16.61
C VAL A 178 -14.97 6.77 15.69
N ILE A 179 -16.27 6.95 15.39
CA ILE A 179 -16.73 8.09 14.59
C ILE A 179 -16.45 9.41 15.33
N PHE A 180 -16.73 9.48 16.63
CA PHE A 180 -16.46 10.66 17.43
C PHE A 180 -14.97 11.04 17.42
N LEU A 181 -14.09 10.06 17.64
CA LEU A 181 -12.65 10.26 17.60
C LEU A 181 -12.15 10.63 16.19
N ALA A 182 -12.72 10.04 15.14
CA ALA A 182 -12.42 10.42 13.77
C ALA A 182 -12.83 11.87 13.48
N LEU A 183 -13.99 12.32 13.98
CA LEU A 183 -14.43 13.70 13.88
C LEU A 183 -13.53 14.65 14.67
N MET A 184 -13.18 14.32 15.91
CA MET A 184 -12.22 15.10 16.70
C MET A 184 -10.87 15.20 16.00
N TRP A 185 -10.36 14.10 15.47
CA TRP A 185 -9.10 14.10 14.72
C TRP A 185 -9.20 14.98 13.47
N PHE A 186 -10.33 14.92 12.75
CA PHE A 186 -10.57 15.74 11.59
C PHE A 186 -10.57 17.25 11.90
N THR A 187 -11.11 17.66 13.06
CA THR A 187 -11.11 19.08 13.49
C THR A 187 -9.72 19.60 13.88
N GLN A 188 -8.81 18.70 14.29
CA GLN A 188 -7.42 19.04 14.62
C GLN A 188 -6.50 19.03 13.38
N PHE A 189 -7.05 18.74 12.18
CA PHE A 189 -6.29 18.63 10.96
C PHE A 189 -5.96 20.00 10.38
N ASP A 190 -4.82 20.57 10.79
CA ASP A 190 -4.25 21.77 10.20
C ASP A 190 -3.04 21.42 9.32
N ARG A 191 -2.63 22.38 8.46
CA ARG A 191 -1.47 22.25 7.56
C ARG A 191 -0.16 21.97 8.31
N HIS A 192 -0.08 22.37 9.57
CA HIS A 192 1.10 22.21 10.42
C HIS A 192 1.08 20.94 11.26
N LEU A 193 -0.01 20.16 11.27
CA LEU A 193 -0.17 18.98 12.14
C LEU A 193 1.04 18.01 12.08
N PHE A 194 1.54 17.72 10.91
CA PHE A 194 2.69 16.79 10.76
C PHE A 194 3.99 17.40 11.29
N VAL A 195 4.20 18.69 11.09
CA VAL A 195 5.36 19.42 11.63
C VAL A 195 5.27 19.43 13.14
N ASP A 196 4.12 19.74 13.71
CA ASP A 196 3.89 19.77 15.15
C ASP A 196 4.06 18.38 15.78
N ILE A 197 3.51 17.31 15.19
CA ILE A 197 3.70 15.94 15.66
C ILE A 197 5.18 15.56 15.61
N ARG A 198 5.88 15.87 14.52
CA ARG A 198 7.30 15.58 14.38
C ARG A 198 8.12 16.36 15.41
N ASP A 199 7.95 17.66 15.48
CA ASP A 199 8.83 18.54 16.24
C ASP A 199 8.50 18.50 17.73
N ARG A 200 7.22 18.50 18.12
CA ARG A 200 6.79 18.50 19.50
C ARG A 200 6.72 17.12 20.15
N LEU A 201 6.35 16.08 19.38
CA LEU A 201 6.17 14.73 19.94
C LEU A 201 7.37 13.81 19.66
N LEU A 202 7.83 13.74 18.41
CA LEU A 202 8.89 12.79 18.03
C LEU A 202 10.28 13.32 18.36
N LEU A 203 10.60 14.56 18.02
CA LEU A 203 11.96 15.09 18.20
C LEU A 203 12.24 15.62 19.61
N SER A 204 11.21 15.87 20.42
CA SER A 204 11.34 16.42 21.76
C SER A 204 11.85 15.42 22.81
N ASN A 205 11.82 14.12 22.53
CA ASN A 205 12.22 13.09 23.48
C ASN A 205 13.06 11.97 22.82
N PRO A 206 13.93 11.24 23.60
CA PRO A 206 14.83 10.23 23.05
C PRO A 206 14.12 9.05 22.37
N ILE A 207 12.94 8.67 22.87
CA ILE A 207 12.14 7.57 22.27
C ILE A 207 11.62 8.00 20.92
N GLY A 208 11.04 9.18 20.84
CA GLY A 208 10.54 9.75 19.60
C GLY A 208 11.65 9.96 18.57
N GLN A 209 12.85 10.39 18.99
CA GLN A 209 14.02 10.48 18.10
C GLN A 209 14.40 9.09 17.52
N ARG A 210 14.36 8.03 18.33
CA ARG A 210 14.62 6.65 17.84
C ARG A 210 13.56 6.21 16.83
N ILE A 211 12.28 6.49 17.10
CA ILE A 211 11.17 6.19 16.17
C ILE A 211 11.36 6.98 14.88
N ASN A 212 11.70 8.26 14.96
CA ASN A 212 11.95 9.10 13.81
C ASN A 212 13.15 8.61 12.98
N HIS A 213 14.24 8.23 13.64
CA HIS A 213 15.41 7.64 12.99
C HIS A 213 15.06 6.32 12.29
N PHE A 214 14.31 5.42 12.96
CA PHE A 214 13.82 4.17 12.38
C PHE A 214 12.93 4.46 11.15
N TYR A 215 12.02 5.41 11.26
CA TYR A 215 11.17 5.83 10.15
C TYR A 215 12.01 6.26 8.95
N TYR A 216 12.92 7.20 9.11
CA TYR A 216 13.76 7.67 8.00
C TYR A 216 14.68 6.59 7.45
N HIS A 217 15.21 5.72 8.29
CA HIS A 217 16.12 4.66 7.86
C HIS A 217 15.43 3.63 6.97
N TYR A 218 14.20 3.23 7.31
CA TYR A 218 13.52 2.13 6.60
C TYR A 218 12.44 2.60 5.64
N THR A 219 11.75 3.71 5.91
CA THR A 219 10.60 4.12 5.11
C THR A 219 10.95 5.07 3.97
N LEU A 220 12.06 5.79 4.04
CA LEU A 220 12.47 6.70 2.97
C LEU A 220 12.58 5.99 1.61
N TYR A 221 13.18 4.80 1.60
CA TYR A 221 13.33 3.98 0.41
C TYR A 221 12.08 3.16 0.11
N ALA A 222 11.40 2.64 1.14
CA ALA A 222 10.14 1.94 0.97
C ALA A 222 9.07 2.83 0.31
N ALA A 223 9.00 4.10 0.70
CA ALA A 223 8.09 5.07 0.10
C ALA A 223 8.37 5.34 -1.38
N GLU A 224 9.57 5.02 -1.89
CA GLU A 224 9.93 5.18 -3.31
C GLU A 224 8.99 4.41 -4.24
N VAL A 225 8.44 3.27 -3.78
CA VAL A 225 7.48 2.43 -4.52
C VAL A 225 6.35 3.25 -5.12
N PHE A 226 5.81 4.19 -4.34
CA PHE A 226 4.60 4.92 -4.71
C PHE A 226 4.82 6.37 -5.07
N LYS A 227 6.08 6.82 -5.10
CA LYS A 227 6.38 8.20 -5.51
C LYS A 227 5.99 8.44 -6.96
N SER A 228 5.51 9.64 -7.24
CA SER A 228 5.33 10.09 -8.62
C SER A 228 6.70 10.20 -9.32
N PRO A 229 6.77 10.13 -10.64
CA PRO A 229 8.04 10.30 -11.35
C PRO A 229 8.79 11.58 -10.96
N SER A 230 8.07 12.66 -10.63
CA SER A 230 8.68 13.93 -10.17
C SER A 230 9.26 13.86 -8.75
N GLN A 231 8.76 12.95 -7.90
CA GLN A 231 9.14 12.82 -6.48
C GLN A 231 10.19 11.73 -6.23
N LYS A 232 10.52 10.93 -7.23
CA LYS A 232 11.53 9.88 -7.12
C LYS A 232 12.89 10.45 -6.73
N LEU A 233 13.61 9.71 -5.88
CA LEU A 233 14.97 10.07 -5.43
C LEU A 233 15.96 10.07 -6.61
N ILE A 234 15.82 9.10 -7.50
CA ILE A 234 16.63 8.98 -8.71
C ILE A 234 15.67 8.85 -9.87
N LYS A 235 15.79 9.77 -10.82
CA LYS A 235 15.04 9.79 -12.07
C LYS A 235 16.00 9.41 -13.18
N THR A 236 15.79 8.26 -13.79
CA THR A 236 16.62 7.77 -14.89
C THR A 236 15.92 8.02 -16.22
N SER A 237 16.71 8.41 -17.23
CA SER A 237 16.22 8.62 -18.58
C SER A 237 17.09 7.89 -19.60
N PHE A 238 16.48 7.49 -20.70
CA PHE A 238 17.16 6.93 -21.85
C PHE A 238 16.80 7.74 -23.11
N ILE A 239 17.82 8.12 -23.88
CA ILE A 239 17.64 8.93 -25.08
C ILE A 239 17.81 8.04 -26.29
N ASP A 240 16.71 7.65 -26.93
CA ASP A 240 16.66 6.86 -28.17
C ASP A 240 16.70 7.79 -29.39
N ILE A 241 17.76 8.57 -29.49
CA ILE A 241 18.05 9.48 -30.59
C ILE A 241 19.49 9.21 -31.02
N SER A 242 19.73 9.18 -32.33
CA SER A 242 21.08 8.92 -32.82
C SER A 242 22.08 9.93 -32.24
N PRO A 243 23.20 9.46 -31.63
CA PRO A 243 24.21 10.35 -31.01
C PRO A 243 24.92 11.30 -31.98
N LYS A 244 24.80 11.06 -33.28
CA LYS A 244 25.35 11.92 -34.32
C LYS A 244 24.61 13.27 -34.47
N PHE A 245 23.44 13.42 -33.88
CA PHE A 245 22.71 14.67 -33.96
C PHE A 245 23.07 15.60 -32.78
N SER A 246 23.32 16.86 -33.05
CA SER A 246 23.51 17.92 -32.03
C SER A 246 22.31 18.02 -31.06
N GLN A 247 21.18 17.50 -31.47
CA GLN A 247 19.95 17.40 -30.68
C GLN A 247 20.07 16.43 -29.49
N HIS A 248 20.85 15.35 -29.61
CA HIS A 248 21.08 14.41 -28.53
C HIS A 248 21.72 15.10 -27.32
N GLN A 249 22.81 15.81 -27.53
CA GLN A 249 23.54 16.55 -26.50
C GLN A 249 22.68 17.65 -25.87
N LEU A 250 21.86 18.33 -26.66
CA LEU A 250 20.91 19.33 -26.14
C LEU A 250 19.90 18.71 -25.20
N ILE A 251 19.29 17.59 -25.58
CA ILE A 251 18.28 16.89 -24.74
C ILE A 251 18.94 16.33 -23.48
N GLU A 252 20.13 15.74 -23.61
CA GLU A 252 20.91 15.25 -22.48
C GLU A 252 21.19 16.36 -21.46
N HIS A 253 21.63 17.52 -21.93
CA HIS A 253 21.88 18.70 -21.09
C HIS A 253 20.59 19.19 -20.39
N ILE A 254 19.47 19.24 -21.13
CA ILE A 254 18.17 19.62 -20.57
C ILE A 254 17.76 18.63 -19.47
N LEU A 255 17.82 17.33 -19.74
CA LEU A 255 17.42 16.30 -18.78
C LEU A 255 18.25 16.36 -17.50
N SER A 256 19.57 16.43 -17.63
CA SER A 256 20.50 16.52 -16.49
C SER A 256 20.23 17.75 -15.62
N ARG A 257 19.86 18.89 -16.24
CA ARG A 257 19.51 20.12 -15.50
C ARG A 257 18.25 19.98 -14.65
N PHE A 258 17.34 19.07 -15.01
CA PHE A 258 16.08 18.81 -14.28
C PHE A 258 16.10 17.47 -13.51
N ASP A 259 17.30 17.01 -13.13
CA ASP A 259 17.54 15.80 -12.34
C ASP A 259 17.09 14.48 -13.03
N TRP A 260 16.92 14.49 -14.35
CA TRP A 260 16.71 13.29 -15.13
C TRP A 260 18.06 12.81 -15.66
N LEU A 261 18.58 11.76 -15.00
CA LEU A 261 19.93 11.28 -15.29
C LEU A 261 19.92 10.35 -16.50
N PRO A 262 20.62 10.71 -17.59
CA PRO A 262 20.75 9.84 -18.76
C PRO A 262 21.56 8.60 -18.40
N VAL A 263 21.05 7.42 -18.76
CA VAL A 263 21.73 6.13 -18.56
C VAL A 263 21.68 5.32 -19.84
N GLU A 264 22.57 4.33 -19.96
CA GLU A 264 22.62 3.45 -21.11
C GLU A 264 21.40 2.52 -21.22
N SER A 265 21.21 1.93 -22.38
CA SER A 265 20.13 0.95 -22.63
C SER A 265 20.32 -0.31 -21.78
N GLY A 266 19.19 -0.95 -21.41
CA GLY A 266 19.18 -2.22 -20.66
C GLY A 266 18.90 -2.10 -19.17
N VAL A 267 18.76 -0.87 -18.65
CA VAL A 267 18.38 -0.61 -17.26
C VAL A 267 16.92 -0.13 -17.22
N PRO A 268 16.14 -0.47 -16.16
CA PRO A 268 14.82 0.11 -15.96
C PRO A 268 14.92 1.64 -15.84
N VAL A 269 14.35 2.36 -16.80
CA VAL A 269 14.33 3.82 -16.84
C VAL A 269 12.93 4.36 -16.59
N ASP A 270 12.85 5.58 -16.05
CA ASP A 270 11.57 6.24 -15.77
C ASP A 270 11.06 7.06 -16.97
N LEU A 271 11.95 7.42 -17.89
CA LEU A 271 11.64 8.20 -19.07
C LEU A 271 12.47 7.71 -20.26
N ILE A 272 11.79 7.37 -21.34
CA ILE A 272 12.43 7.12 -22.64
C ILE A 272 12.04 8.26 -23.57
N ILE A 273 13.02 8.91 -24.17
CA ILE A 273 12.78 9.93 -25.20
C ILE A 273 13.16 9.35 -26.55
N ARG A 274 12.18 9.19 -27.41
CA ARG A 274 12.37 8.74 -28.79
C ARG A 274 12.07 9.86 -29.77
N GLN A 275 12.87 9.98 -30.80
CA GLN A 275 12.57 10.88 -31.90
C GLN A 275 11.76 10.15 -32.96
N ASN A 276 10.60 10.71 -33.30
CA ASN A 276 9.74 10.25 -34.38
C ASN A 276 9.51 11.44 -35.34
N HIS A 277 10.25 11.44 -36.42
CA HIS A 277 10.34 12.57 -37.36
C HIS A 277 10.73 13.90 -36.66
N GLN A 278 9.85 14.89 -36.65
CA GLN A 278 10.07 16.19 -35.99
C GLN A 278 9.56 16.25 -34.54
N LYS A 279 8.98 15.17 -34.04
CA LYS A 279 8.38 15.10 -32.71
C LYS A 279 9.25 14.27 -31.79
N LEU A 280 9.22 14.62 -30.51
CA LEU A 280 9.77 13.84 -29.42
C LEU A 280 8.63 13.11 -28.72
N GLU A 281 8.74 11.81 -28.59
CA GLU A 281 7.85 10.95 -27.84
C GLU A 281 8.48 10.66 -26.48
N LEU A 282 7.80 11.10 -25.42
CA LEU A 282 8.15 10.80 -24.04
C LEU A 282 7.38 9.55 -23.62
N MET A 283 8.09 8.48 -23.31
CA MET A 283 7.53 7.14 -23.08
C MET A 283 7.87 6.64 -21.67
N ASP A 284 6.98 5.85 -21.10
CA ASP A 284 7.21 5.02 -19.92
C ASP A 284 6.84 3.56 -20.24
N ALA A 285 7.73 2.62 -19.93
CA ALA A 285 7.55 1.19 -20.15
C ALA A 285 6.98 0.84 -21.55
N GLY A 286 7.46 1.52 -22.60
CA GLY A 286 7.03 1.31 -23.98
C GLY A 286 5.74 2.01 -24.40
N ARG A 287 5.07 2.72 -23.48
CA ARG A 287 3.85 3.50 -23.76
C ARG A 287 4.20 4.97 -23.97
N VAL A 288 3.72 5.57 -25.06
CA VAL A 288 3.81 7.01 -25.30
C VAL A 288 2.86 7.73 -24.32
N VAL A 289 3.42 8.56 -23.45
CA VAL A 289 2.69 9.35 -22.44
C VAL A 289 2.45 10.78 -22.93
N LEU A 290 3.46 11.36 -23.59
CA LEU A 290 3.41 12.73 -24.07
C LEU A 290 4.19 12.85 -25.38
N THR A 291 3.68 13.64 -26.31
CA THR A 291 4.38 14.00 -27.55
C THR A 291 4.63 15.51 -27.55
N THR A 292 5.83 15.94 -27.87
CA THR A 292 6.25 17.34 -27.93
C THR A 292 7.17 17.58 -29.12
N THR A 293 7.62 18.80 -29.30
CA THR A 293 8.65 19.14 -30.29
C THR A 293 9.98 19.51 -29.62
N ILE A 294 11.08 19.40 -30.36
CA ILE A 294 12.39 19.82 -29.85
C ILE A 294 12.39 21.30 -29.46
N GLY A 295 11.69 22.12 -30.24
CA GLY A 295 11.55 23.55 -29.95
C GLY A 295 10.82 23.84 -28.64
N GLU A 296 9.74 23.11 -28.35
CA GLU A 296 9.01 23.21 -27.08
C GLU A 296 9.83 22.70 -25.92
N MET A 297 10.51 21.54 -26.07
CA MET A 297 11.38 20.97 -25.06
C MET A 297 12.51 21.92 -24.69
N ARG A 298 13.03 22.68 -25.66
CA ARG A 298 14.05 23.72 -25.42
C ARG A 298 13.48 24.95 -24.70
N ARG A 299 12.27 25.39 -25.07
CA ARG A 299 11.69 26.62 -24.52
C ARG A 299 11.09 26.44 -23.12
N LYS A 300 10.45 25.30 -22.85
CA LYS A 300 9.68 25.06 -21.63
C LYS A 300 9.91 23.63 -21.10
N PRO A 301 11.15 23.21 -20.84
CA PRO A 301 11.46 21.85 -20.45
C PRO A 301 10.78 21.44 -19.13
N GLU A 302 10.77 22.33 -18.16
CA GLU A 302 10.16 22.07 -16.85
C GLU A 302 8.68 21.71 -16.95
N ILE A 303 7.93 22.50 -17.75
CA ILE A 303 6.49 22.26 -17.93
C ILE A 303 6.24 20.91 -18.60
N ILE A 304 7.04 20.56 -19.62
CA ILE A 304 6.90 19.30 -20.35
C ILE A 304 7.21 18.10 -19.43
N LEU A 305 8.32 18.17 -18.69
CA LEU A 305 8.71 17.10 -17.77
C LEU A 305 7.72 16.97 -16.62
N GLN A 306 7.18 18.08 -16.12
CA GLN A 306 6.13 18.06 -15.11
C GLN A 306 4.81 17.48 -15.65
N GLN A 307 4.39 17.82 -16.85
CA GLN A 307 3.22 17.23 -17.51
C GLN A 307 3.39 15.73 -17.73
N PHE A 308 4.58 15.31 -18.17
CA PHE A 308 4.93 13.88 -18.28
C PHE A 308 4.78 13.18 -16.92
N ALA A 309 5.37 13.74 -15.88
CA ALA A 309 5.33 13.17 -14.54
C ALA A 309 3.89 13.09 -13.98
N GLN A 310 3.04 14.09 -14.24
CA GLN A 310 1.65 14.09 -13.81
C GLN A 310 0.80 13.05 -14.57
N LYS A 311 0.97 12.96 -15.90
CA LYS A 311 0.25 11.98 -16.72
C LYS A 311 0.68 10.54 -16.43
N ASN A 312 1.92 10.35 -16.00
CA ASN A 312 2.50 9.04 -15.67
C ASN A 312 2.36 8.67 -14.19
N ASP A 313 1.61 9.43 -13.41
CA ASP A 313 1.42 9.16 -11.98
C ASP A 313 0.32 8.13 -11.73
N ARG A 314 0.62 6.85 -11.96
CA ARG A 314 -0.30 5.73 -11.75
C ARG A 314 -0.65 5.47 -10.28
N TYR A 315 0.21 5.88 -9.34
CA TYR A 315 0.02 5.61 -7.91
C TYR A 315 -0.69 6.74 -7.14
N ASN A 316 -1.12 7.81 -7.78
CA ASN A 316 -1.70 8.97 -7.10
C ASN A 316 -2.86 8.59 -6.15
N ARG A 317 -3.79 7.75 -6.61
CA ARG A 317 -4.94 7.29 -5.81
C ARG A 317 -4.52 6.40 -4.65
N PHE A 318 -3.62 5.46 -4.91
CA PHE A 318 -3.11 4.57 -3.87
C PHE A 318 -2.32 5.34 -2.81
N ARG A 319 -1.49 6.32 -3.20
CA ARG A 319 -0.81 7.22 -2.25
C ARG A 319 -1.78 7.97 -1.37
N ARG A 320 -2.84 8.53 -1.94
CA ARG A 320 -3.88 9.20 -1.15
C ARG A 320 -4.54 8.26 -0.15
N MET A 321 -4.88 7.04 -0.56
CA MET A 321 -5.45 6.05 0.35
C MET A 321 -4.48 5.62 1.44
N THR A 322 -3.20 5.41 1.11
CA THR A 322 -2.15 5.09 2.08
C THR A 322 -1.99 6.23 3.10
N PHE A 323 -1.98 7.46 2.62
CA PHE A 323 -1.91 8.64 3.46
C PHE A 323 -3.12 8.76 4.41
N TYR A 324 -4.34 8.64 3.91
CA TYR A 324 -5.54 8.63 4.74
C TYR A 324 -5.61 7.40 5.66
N GLY A 325 -5.12 6.26 5.21
CA GLY A 325 -4.99 5.06 6.03
C GLY A 325 -4.06 5.26 7.22
N LEU A 326 -2.92 5.93 7.01
CA LEU A 326 -2.01 6.30 8.10
C LEU A 326 -2.64 7.33 9.03
N LEU A 327 -3.27 8.35 8.47
CA LEU A 327 -3.80 9.48 9.23
C LEU A 327 -5.01 9.12 10.08
N TYR A 328 -5.93 8.32 9.54
CA TYR A 328 -7.19 7.97 10.19
C TYR A 328 -7.26 6.49 10.59
N GLY A 329 -6.83 5.60 9.71
CA GLY A 329 -6.95 4.16 9.92
C GLY A 329 -6.07 3.66 11.06
N PHE A 330 -4.83 4.11 11.13
CA PHE A 330 -3.90 3.67 12.17
C PHE A 330 -4.26 4.14 13.58
N PRO A 331 -4.60 5.41 13.84
CA PRO A 331 -5.11 5.83 15.15
C PRO A 331 -6.38 5.10 15.57
N ILE A 332 -7.34 4.92 14.66
CA ILE A 332 -8.57 4.17 14.92
C ILE A 332 -8.25 2.70 15.24
N PHE A 333 -7.30 2.11 14.53
CA PHE A 333 -6.83 0.75 14.81
C PHE A 333 -6.23 0.64 16.21
N LEU A 334 -5.36 1.58 16.61
CA LEU A 334 -4.77 1.60 17.95
C LEU A 334 -5.85 1.69 19.03
N MET A 335 -6.79 2.63 18.88
CA MET A 335 -7.92 2.80 19.83
C MET A 335 -8.83 1.59 19.92
N TYR A 336 -8.97 0.82 18.85
CA TYR A 336 -9.76 -0.41 18.85
C TYR A 336 -9.05 -1.56 19.58
N GLN A 337 -7.71 -1.55 19.60
CA GLN A 337 -6.91 -2.60 20.26
C GLN A 337 -6.67 -2.33 21.74
N THR A 338 -6.70 -1.07 22.16
CA THR A 338 -6.63 -0.67 23.59
C THR A 338 -7.99 -0.71 24.26
#